data_39ecbbc2bb8264e33f90a3dcf7dc3a6a
#
_entry.id   39ecbbc2bb8264e33f90a3dcf7dc3a6a
#
_cell.length_a   1.000
_cell.length_b   1.000
_cell.length_c   1.000
_cell.angle_alpha   90.00
_cell.angle_beta   90.00
_cell.angle_gamma   90.00
#
_symmetry.space_group_name_H-M   'P 1'
#
loop_
_entity.id
_entity.type
_entity.pdbx_description
1 polymer ?
#
loop_
_entity_poly.entity_id
_entity_poly.type
_entity_poly.pdbx_seq_one_letter_code
_entity_poly.pdbx_strand_id
1 'polypeptide(L)'
;MKKCSLILVFLSIMFFSCEGSISYQGNWKALDSNGKKFEINFSPTKFSIKDSLGKTNVYEYTQNSIKSENSIETYGIMLKDGRGYQIYFPKKDESVGLMLDENGKQMYSISRKDYVTYDEIYKLN
;
A
#
# COMPACT_ATOMS: atom_id res chain seq x y z
N MET A 1 -12.33 8.42 -10.22
CA MET A 1 -12.49 7.91 -10.15
C MET A 1 -12.71 7.30 -10.14
N LYS A 2 -12.60 6.85 -9.82
CA LYS A 2 -12.89 6.17 -9.71
C LYS A 2 -13.29 5.68 -9.16
N LYS A 3 -13.77 5.20 -8.81
CA LYS A 3 -14.08 4.70 -8.30
C LYS A 3 -14.76 4.35 -7.34
N CYS A 4 -14.66 4.71 -6.51
CA CYS A 4 -15.46 4.20 -5.51
C CYS A 4 -16.75 4.87 -5.50
N SER A 5 -17.30 4.93 -6.05
CA SER A 5 -18.49 5.52 -6.10
C SER A 5 -19.08 5.60 -7.30
N LEU A 6 -18.94 5.45 -7.84
CA LEU A 6 -19.49 5.33 -8.78
C LEU A 6 -20.02 4.55 -9.15
N ILE A 7 -20.40 4.30 -9.14
CA ILE A 7 -20.87 3.56 -9.48
C ILE A 7 -21.78 3.21 -9.22
N LEU A 8 -22.34 3.50 -9.12
CA LEU A 8 -23.10 3.03 -8.83
C LEU A 8 -23.98 2.82 -9.08
N VAL A 9 -24.45 2.74 -9.44
CA VAL A 9 -25.25 2.35 -9.72
C VAL A 9 -25.90 1.66 -9.68
N PHE A 10 -26.32 1.43 -9.59
CA PHE A 10 -26.97 0.71 -9.52
C PHE A 10 -27.27 -0.05 -8.86
N LEU A 11 -27.34 -0.24 -8.64
CA LEU A 11 -27.56 -1.01 -8.18
C LEU A 11 -27.41 -1.57 -7.36
N SER A 12 -27.38 -1.78 -7.16
CA SER A 12 -27.17 -2.42 -6.50
C SER A 12 -26.49 -2.69 -5.78
N ILE A 13 -26.15 -2.84 -5.54
CA ILE A 13 -25.51 -3.18 -4.92
C ILE A 13 -24.85 -2.69 -4.24
N MET A 14 -24.78 -2.23 -3.68
CA MET A 14 -24.25 -1.81 -3.19
C MET A 14 -23.50 -2.08 -2.31
N PHE A 15 -22.95 -2.78 -2.08
CA PHE A 15 -22.07 -3.11 -1.40
C PHE A 15 -20.88 -2.81 -1.78
N PHE A 16 -20.51 -1.88 -1.98
CA PHE A 16 -19.48 -1.52 -2.54
C PHE A 16 -18.59 -0.97 -1.57
N SER A 17 -17.50 -1.54 -1.21
CA SER A 17 -16.41 -0.94 -0.47
C SER A 17 -15.29 -0.76 -1.44
N CYS A 18 -14.42 0.22 -1.21
CA CYS A 18 -13.30 0.48 -2.07
C CYS A 18 -12.16 -0.45 -1.72
N GLU A 19 -12.04 -1.48 -2.50
CA GLU A 19 -11.00 -2.48 -2.29
C GLU A 19 -9.65 -1.97 -2.78
N GLY A 20 -8.59 -2.54 -2.25
CA GLY A 20 -7.24 -2.19 -2.66
C GLY A 20 -6.98 -2.50 -4.13
N SER A 21 -6.17 -1.68 -4.76
CA SER A 21 -5.84 -1.86 -6.17
C SER A 21 -4.93 -3.06 -6.39
N ILE A 22 -5.08 -3.69 -7.54
CA ILE A 22 -4.26 -4.84 -7.93
C ILE A 22 -2.78 -4.48 -7.89
N SER A 23 -2.43 -3.23 -8.18
CA SER A 23 -1.04 -2.79 -8.22
C SER A 23 -0.26 -3.12 -6.96
N TYR A 24 -0.90 -3.08 -5.80
CA TYR A 24 -0.17 -3.36 -4.57
C TYR A 24 -0.66 -4.59 -3.82
N GLN A 25 -1.62 -5.33 -4.37
CA GLN A 25 -2.05 -6.57 -3.70
C GLN A 25 -0.97 -7.62 -3.80
N GLY A 26 -0.95 -8.54 -2.84
CA GLY A 26 0.02 -9.62 -2.79
C GLY A 26 1.13 -9.36 -1.80
N ASN A 27 2.23 -10.06 -1.97
CA ASN A 27 3.32 -10.07 -1.01
C ASN A 27 4.39 -9.04 -1.30
N TRP A 28 4.89 -8.43 -0.23
CA TRP A 28 5.98 -7.47 -0.29
C TRP A 28 6.99 -7.76 0.79
N LYS A 29 8.26 -7.56 0.47
CA LYS A 29 9.31 -7.54 1.48
C LYS A 29 9.50 -6.09 1.90
N ALA A 30 9.49 -5.83 3.20
CA ALA A 30 9.47 -4.49 3.73
C ALA A 30 10.59 -4.26 4.74
N LEU A 31 11.18 -3.07 4.68
CA LEU A 31 12.14 -2.64 5.69
C LEU A 31 11.62 -1.37 6.35
N ASP A 32 11.70 -1.29 7.68
CA ASP A 32 11.38 -0.06 8.36
C ASP A 32 12.61 0.86 8.38
N SER A 33 12.49 2.02 9.00
CA SER A 33 13.57 3.00 9.03
C SER A 33 14.79 2.53 9.81
N ASN A 34 14.64 1.49 10.62
CA ASN A 34 15.75 0.91 11.39
C ASN A 34 16.35 -0.30 10.70
N GLY A 35 15.89 -0.64 9.51
CA GLY A 35 16.38 -1.78 8.77
C GLY A 35 15.79 -3.12 9.21
N LYS A 36 14.75 -3.11 10.03
CA LYS A 36 14.09 -4.34 10.43
C LYS A 36 13.26 -4.89 9.29
N LYS A 37 13.26 -6.19 9.14
CA LYS A 37 12.60 -6.87 8.03
C LYS A 37 11.19 -7.31 8.40
N PHE A 38 10.28 -7.09 7.47
CA PHE A 38 8.88 -7.48 7.62
C PHE A 38 8.40 -8.04 6.29
N GLU A 39 7.30 -8.78 6.34
CA GLU A 39 6.59 -9.18 5.13
C GLU A 39 5.20 -8.59 5.22
N ILE A 40 4.77 -7.89 4.18
CA ILE A 40 3.45 -7.30 4.14
C ILE A 40 2.69 -7.97 3.02
N ASN A 41 1.46 -8.38 3.31
CA ASN A 41 0.58 -8.97 2.30
C ASN A 41 -0.70 -8.17 2.23
N PHE A 42 -1.03 -7.67 1.04
CA PHE A 42 -2.28 -6.95 0.82
C PHE A 42 -3.28 -7.83 0.11
N SER A 43 -4.47 -7.95 0.67
CA SER A 43 -5.62 -8.51 -0.02
C SER A 43 -6.59 -7.37 -0.32
N PRO A 44 -7.72 -7.62 -0.98
CA PRO A 44 -8.63 -6.52 -1.33
C PRO A 44 -9.10 -5.68 -0.15
N THR A 45 -9.29 -6.26 1.03
CA THR A 45 -9.86 -5.53 2.17
C THR A 45 -9.02 -5.60 3.44
N LYS A 46 -7.91 -6.32 3.42
CA LYS A 46 -7.07 -6.49 4.60
C LYS A 46 -5.61 -6.49 4.20
N PHE A 47 -4.75 -6.14 5.15
CA PHE A 47 -3.34 -6.42 4.96
C PHE A 47 -2.74 -6.93 6.26
N SER A 48 -1.68 -7.72 6.13
CA SER A 48 -0.98 -8.26 7.28
C SER A 48 0.45 -7.79 7.27
N ILE A 49 1.02 -7.61 8.46
CA ILE A 49 2.43 -7.30 8.64
C ILE A 49 3.02 -8.38 9.54
N LYS A 50 4.01 -9.09 9.02
CA LYS A 50 4.66 -10.17 9.74
C LYS A 50 6.09 -9.77 10.02
N ASP A 51 6.49 -9.81 11.29
CA ASP A 51 7.86 -9.44 11.67
C ASP A 51 8.81 -10.64 11.52
N SER A 52 10.10 -10.42 11.80
CA SER A 52 11.11 -11.46 11.61
C SER A 52 10.98 -12.59 12.62
N LEU A 53 10.20 -12.40 13.67
CA LEU A 53 9.94 -13.45 14.66
C LEU A 53 8.69 -14.26 14.33
N GLY A 54 8.03 -13.92 13.23
CA GLY A 54 6.84 -14.63 12.80
C GLY A 54 5.53 -14.09 13.37
N LYS A 55 5.59 -13.01 14.16
CA LYS A 55 4.38 -12.42 14.70
C LYS A 55 3.66 -11.63 13.60
N THR A 56 2.38 -11.89 13.44
CA THR A 56 1.59 -11.26 12.39
C THR A 56 0.47 -10.43 12.98
N ASN A 57 0.32 -9.20 12.46
CA ASN A 57 -0.83 -8.35 12.78
C ASN A 57 -1.62 -8.15 11.50
N VAL A 58 -2.95 -8.18 11.61
CA VAL A 58 -3.84 -8.04 10.46
C VAL A 58 -4.69 -6.80 10.65
N TYR A 59 -4.81 -6.01 9.58
CA TYR A 59 -5.58 -4.77 9.60
C TYR A 59 -6.60 -4.78 8.49
N GLU A 60 -7.81 -4.30 8.78
CA GLU A 60 -8.82 -4.08 7.73
C GLU A 60 -8.66 -2.66 7.21
N TYR A 61 -8.82 -2.49 5.91
CA TYR A 61 -8.66 -1.18 5.31
C TYR A 61 -9.59 -1.00 4.12
N THR A 62 -9.73 0.26 3.71
CA THR A 62 -10.36 0.61 2.45
C THR A 62 -9.39 1.53 1.71
N GLN A 63 -9.45 1.49 0.38
CA GLN A 63 -8.68 2.43 -0.43
C GLN A 63 -9.54 3.67 -0.62
N ASN A 64 -9.04 4.83 -0.22
CA ASN A 64 -9.84 6.05 -0.28
C ASN A 64 -9.35 7.07 -1.31
N SER A 65 -8.24 6.81 -1.98
CA SER A 65 -7.80 7.70 -3.06
C SER A 65 -6.79 7.02 -3.97
N ILE A 66 -6.73 7.51 -5.19
CA ILE A 66 -5.70 7.18 -6.16
C ILE A 66 -5.27 8.48 -6.78
N LYS A 67 -3.97 8.74 -6.79
CA LYS A 67 -3.44 9.94 -7.38
C LYS A 67 -2.39 9.54 -8.40
N SER A 68 -2.47 10.09 -9.60
CA SER A 68 -1.52 9.78 -10.65
C SER A 68 -0.94 11.09 -11.18
N GLU A 69 0.38 11.25 -11.07
CA GLU A 69 1.08 12.43 -11.55
C GLU A 69 2.33 11.98 -12.27
N ASN A 70 2.48 12.38 -13.53
CA ASN A 70 3.66 12.04 -14.33
C ASN A 70 3.90 10.53 -14.38
N SER A 71 2.83 9.76 -14.45
CA SER A 71 2.86 8.29 -14.47
C SER A 71 3.29 7.67 -13.15
N ILE A 72 3.33 8.45 -12.07
CA ILE A 72 3.64 7.94 -10.74
C ILE A 72 2.35 7.84 -9.94
N GLU A 73 2.09 6.66 -9.38
CA GLU A 73 0.86 6.38 -8.68
C GLU A 73 1.05 6.49 -7.17
N THR A 74 0.05 7.06 -6.51
CA THR A 74 -0.02 7.08 -5.05
C THR A 74 -1.40 6.62 -4.65
N TYR A 75 -1.47 5.63 -3.79
CA TYR A 75 -2.73 5.08 -3.31
C TYR A 75 -2.90 5.45 -1.84
N GLY A 76 -4.06 6.01 -1.51
CA GLY A 76 -4.39 6.30 -0.11
C GLY A 76 -5.24 5.20 0.45
N ILE A 77 -4.92 4.75 1.65
CA ILE A 77 -5.72 3.75 2.34
C ILE A 77 -6.03 4.23 3.75
N MET A 78 -7.16 3.77 4.27
CA MET A 78 -7.57 4.11 5.62
C MET A 78 -7.92 2.83 6.35
N LEU A 79 -7.35 2.67 7.54
CA LEU A 79 -7.63 1.54 8.39
C LEU A 79 -8.96 1.74 9.09
N LYS A 80 -9.53 0.66 9.55
CA LYS A 80 -10.82 0.71 10.25
C LYS A 80 -10.77 1.57 11.50
N ASP A 81 -9.60 1.70 12.12
CA ASP A 81 -9.45 2.53 13.32
C ASP A 81 -9.20 4.01 12.99
N GLY A 82 -9.23 4.39 11.71
CA GLY A 82 -9.10 5.78 11.31
C GLY A 82 -7.71 6.22 10.90
N ARG A 83 -6.68 5.38 11.07
CA ARG A 83 -5.34 5.75 10.64
C ARG A 83 -5.25 5.69 9.13
N GLY A 84 -4.57 6.66 8.54
CA GLY A 84 -4.37 6.73 7.10
C GLY A 84 -2.94 6.44 6.71
N TYR A 85 -2.77 5.81 5.54
CA TYR A 85 -1.45 5.54 4.99
C TYR A 85 -1.48 5.77 3.50
N GLN A 86 -0.31 5.91 2.91
CA GLN A 86 -0.17 6.05 1.47
C GLN A 86 0.80 5.00 0.96
N ILE A 87 0.48 4.43 -0.19
CA ILE A 87 1.39 3.51 -0.88
C ILE A 87 1.84 4.25 -2.13
N TYR A 88 3.11 4.57 -2.17
CA TYR A 88 3.69 5.44 -3.18
C TYR A 88 4.72 4.68 -4.01
N PHE A 89 4.56 4.74 -5.33
CA PHE A 89 5.50 4.11 -6.24
C PHE A 89 6.28 5.21 -6.94
N PRO A 90 7.52 5.50 -6.49
CA PRO A 90 8.27 6.63 -7.04
C PRO A 90 8.78 6.40 -8.46
N LYS A 91 8.62 5.18 -8.98
CA LYS A 91 9.03 4.86 -10.33
C LYS A 91 7.88 4.19 -11.04
N LYS A 92 7.94 4.17 -12.36
CA LYS A 92 6.94 3.46 -13.16
C LYS A 92 6.95 1.97 -12.86
N ASP A 93 8.09 1.45 -12.43
CA ASP A 93 8.21 0.07 -12.01
C ASP A 93 7.59 -0.07 -10.63
N GLU A 94 6.39 -0.60 -10.58
CA GLU A 94 5.64 -0.76 -9.34
C GLU A 94 6.05 -2.01 -8.57
N SER A 95 7.27 -2.50 -8.77
CA SER A 95 7.81 -3.60 -7.98
C SER A 95 8.54 -3.10 -6.74
N VAL A 96 8.78 -1.79 -6.63
CA VAL A 96 9.37 -1.16 -5.45
C VAL A 96 8.55 0.09 -5.10
N GLY A 97 8.43 0.34 -3.82
CA GLY A 97 7.64 1.50 -3.39
C GLY A 97 7.90 1.85 -1.95
N LEU A 98 7.10 2.79 -1.47
CA LEU A 98 7.17 3.26 -0.08
C LEU A 98 5.79 3.22 0.52
N MET A 99 5.73 2.88 1.80
CA MET A 99 4.51 3.01 2.57
C MET A 99 4.71 4.16 3.52
N LEU A 100 3.87 5.18 3.41
CA LEU A 100 3.99 6.42 4.17
C LEU A 100 2.81 6.56 5.11
N ASP A 101 2.99 7.28 6.22
CA ASP A 101 1.85 7.60 7.07
C ASP A 101 1.09 8.78 6.47
N GLU A 102 0.03 9.21 7.13
CA GLU A 102 -0.83 10.27 6.59
C GLU A 102 -0.14 11.63 6.52
N ASN A 103 1.00 11.79 7.19
CA ASN A 103 1.80 13.00 7.11
C ASN A 103 2.92 12.89 6.11
N GLY A 104 2.98 11.78 5.38
CA GLY A 104 4.04 11.57 4.40
C GLY A 104 5.33 11.02 4.97
N LYS A 105 5.32 10.63 6.25
CA LYS A 105 6.52 10.05 6.85
C LYS A 105 6.69 8.61 6.39
N GLN A 106 7.90 8.26 6.01
CA GLN A 106 8.19 6.91 5.57
C GLN A 106 8.07 5.90 6.71
N MET A 107 7.26 4.88 6.49
CA MET A 107 7.13 3.78 7.45
C MET A 107 7.92 2.57 6.97
N TYR A 108 7.81 2.22 5.69
CA TYR A 108 8.48 1.07 5.11
C TYR A 108 8.91 1.37 3.70
N SER A 109 10.04 0.79 3.30
CA SER A 109 10.34 0.62 1.88
C SER A 109 9.91 -0.79 1.54
N ILE A 110 9.26 -0.97 0.39
CA ILE A 110 8.68 -2.27 0.01
C ILE A 110 9.17 -2.69 -1.37
N SER A 111 9.33 -3.99 -1.55
CA SER A 111 9.77 -4.55 -2.82
C SER A 111 9.18 -5.94 -3.00
N ARG A 112 8.89 -6.28 -4.24
CA ARG A 112 8.38 -7.61 -4.58
C ARG A 112 9.44 -8.70 -4.47
N LYS A 113 10.70 -8.32 -4.69
CA LYS A 113 11.78 -9.31 -4.80
C LYS A 113 12.66 -9.41 -3.58
N ASP A 114 13.28 -8.31 -3.19
CA ASP A 114 14.25 -8.30 -2.12
C ASP A 114 13.98 -7.18 -1.16
N TYR A 115 14.62 -7.23 0.01
CA TYR A 115 14.57 -6.13 0.95
C TYR A 115 15.44 -5.00 0.40
N VAL A 116 14.85 -3.82 0.19
CA VAL A 116 15.59 -2.67 -0.32
C VAL A 116 15.41 -1.49 0.63
N THR A 117 16.46 -0.67 0.74
CA THR A 117 16.39 0.52 1.57
C THR A 117 15.79 1.67 0.77
N TYR A 118 15.39 2.71 1.48
CA TYR A 118 14.91 3.94 0.86
C TYR A 118 15.92 4.46 -0.17
N ASP A 119 17.20 4.53 0.22
CA ASP A 119 18.24 5.03 -0.68
C ASP A 119 18.39 4.17 -1.93
N GLU A 120 18.29 2.86 -1.76
CA GLU A 120 18.42 1.95 -2.89
C GLU A 120 17.30 2.13 -3.90
N ILE A 121 16.10 2.44 -3.44
CA ILE A 121 14.99 2.68 -4.35
C ILE A 121 15.32 3.82 -5.31
N TYR A 122 15.88 4.89 -4.80
CA TYR A 122 16.20 6.06 -5.62
C TYR A 122 17.47 5.90 -6.44
N LYS A 123 18.29 4.91 -6.13
CA LYS A 123 19.48 4.61 -6.94
C LYS A 123 19.20 3.65 -8.06
N LEU A 124 18.07 2.95 -8.01
CA LEU A 124 17.73 1.98 -9.03
C LEU A 124 17.17 2.66 -10.27
N ASN A 125 17.98 3.28 -11.04
CA ASN A 125 17.54 3.96 -12.26
C ASN A 125 17.96 3.21 -13.49
#